data_9738ab5f04fc27c7016b7eea4347cbc3
#
_entry.id   9738ab5f04fc27c7016b7eea4347cbc3
#
_cell.length_a   1.000
_cell.length_b   1.000
_cell.length_c   1.000
_cell.angle_alpha   90.00
_cell.angle_beta   90.00
_cell.angle_gamma   90.00
#
_symmetry.space_group_name_H-M   'P 1'
#
loop_
_entity.id
_entity.type
_entity.pdbx_description
1 polymer ?
#
loop_
_entity_poly.entity_id
_entity_poly.type
_entity_poly.pdbx_seq_one_letter_code
_entity_poly.pdbx_strand_id
1 'polypeptide(L)'
;VSGGNGLEEALAIDIDRANAVIHSFAELESQFDVMLVDISAGGNQGVLRFLSACRHQIIIGTNEPSSVADAYALIKLMSFTMGLDKVVFLPNRVKTSQEGRLLFDKMNMIATKHLGFPLKYIGSLSESLDYSQAWSSGTTAVSQGNSTVAYLDFKHIVSELEKLPVTHKNSELQFFRPK
;
A
#
# COMPACT_ATOMS: atom_id res chain seq x y z
N VAL A 1 14.29 8.67 6.73
CA VAL A 1 15.32 8.74 5.67
C VAL A 1 14.86 9.76 4.65
N SER A 2 15.64 10.83 4.46
CA SER A 2 15.35 11.88 3.48
C SER A 2 15.56 11.33 2.07
N GLY A 3 14.56 11.44 1.21
CA GLY A 3 14.68 11.13 -0.22
C GLY A 3 15.56 12.16 -0.92
N GLY A 4 16.41 11.71 -1.84
CA GLY A 4 17.27 12.61 -2.62
C GLY A 4 16.51 13.54 -3.55
N ASN A 5 17.04 14.73 -3.81
CA ASN A 5 16.43 15.80 -4.63
C ASN A 5 16.51 15.56 -6.15
N GLY A 6 16.57 14.33 -6.63
CA GLY A 6 16.69 14.02 -8.05
C GLY A 6 15.49 13.23 -8.57
N LEU A 7 14.49 13.90 -9.11
CA LEU A 7 13.35 13.25 -9.78
C LEU A 7 13.80 12.25 -10.89
N GLU A 8 14.88 12.53 -11.61
CA GLU A 8 15.41 11.64 -12.66
C GLU A 8 16.18 10.44 -12.07
N GLU A 9 16.92 10.60 -10.98
CA GLU A 9 17.62 9.51 -10.32
C GLU A 9 16.69 8.57 -9.53
N ALA A 10 15.61 9.10 -8.97
CA ALA A 10 14.58 8.30 -8.28
C ALA A 10 13.76 7.43 -9.26
N LEU A 11 13.62 7.85 -10.51
CA LEU A 11 12.96 7.09 -11.58
C LEU A 11 13.83 5.93 -12.11
N ALA A 12 15.11 5.90 -11.78
CA ALA A 12 16.10 4.95 -12.31
C ALA A 12 16.72 4.02 -11.25
N ILE A 13 16.00 3.76 -10.13
CA ILE A 13 16.48 2.73 -9.20
C ILE A 13 16.45 1.37 -9.91
N ASP A 14 17.63 0.85 -10.23
CA ASP A 14 17.79 -0.50 -10.74
C ASP A 14 17.60 -1.55 -9.64
N ILE A 15 17.54 -2.81 -10.03
CA ILE A 15 17.31 -3.93 -9.10
C ILE A 15 18.44 -4.03 -8.07
N ASP A 16 19.70 -3.78 -8.45
CA ASP A 16 20.83 -3.94 -7.55
C ASP A 16 20.84 -2.86 -6.46
N ARG A 17 20.56 -1.62 -6.82
CA ARG A 17 20.36 -0.53 -5.86
C ARG A 17 19.17 -0.80 -4.95
N ALA A 18 18.05 -1.27 -5.49
CA ALA A 18 16.88 -1.63 -4.67
C ALA A 18 17.23 -2.75 -3.68
N ASN A 19 17.94 -3.78 -4.10
CA ASN A 19 18.42 -4.85 -3.22
C ASN A 19 19.34 -4.33 -2.12
N ALA A 20 20.30 -3.45 -2.46
CA ALA A 20 21.21 -2.87 -1.48
C ALA A 20 20.45 -2.06 -0.41
N VAL A 21 19.45 -1.26 -0.82
CA VAL A 21 18.59 -0.52 0.09
C VAL A 21 17.79 -1.47 0.99
N ILE A 22 17.14 -2.51 0.44
CA ILE A 22 16.39 -3.49 1.23
C ILE A 22 17.29 -4.16 2.27
N HIS A 23 18.51 -4.57 1.87
CA HIS A 23 19.48 -5.16 2.80
C HIS A 23 19.89 -4.23 3.93
N SER A 24 20.07 -2.92 3.65
CA SER A 24 20.46 -1.95 4.67
C SER A 24 19.42 -1.77 5.79
N PHE A 25 18.15 -2.06 5.50
CA PHE A 25 17.08 -2.01 6.50
C PHE A 25 16.99 -3.26 7.37
N ALA A 26 17.63 -4.38 7.01
CA ALA A 26 17.60 -5.60 7.81
C ALA A 26 18.18 -5.41 9.22
N GLU A 27 19.16 -4.51 9.38
CA GLU A 27 19.76 -4.18 10.68
C GLU A 27 18.78 -3.45 11.64
N LEU A 28 17.72 -2.83 11.10
CA LEU A 28 16.70 -2.11 11.86
C LEU A 28 15.57 -3.01 12.37
N GLU A 29 15.50 -4.25 11.92
CA GLU A 29 14.42 -5.19 12.24
C GLU A 29 14.21 -5.39 13.75
N SER A 30 15.29 -5.36 14.53
CA SER A 30 15.23 -5.49 15.99
C SER A 30 14.76 -4.22 16.72
N GLN A 31 14.73 -3.08 16.03
CA GLN A 31 14.46 -1.76 16.62
C GLN A 31 13.03 -1.29 16.35
N PHE A 32 12.34 -1.86 15.37
CA PHE A 32 11.01 -1.42 14.95
C PHE A 32 10.06 -2.60 14.77
N ASP A 33 8.80 -2.42 15.14
CA ASP A 33 7.74 -3.43 14.97
C ASP A 33 7.13 -3.38 13.57
N VAL A 34 7.07 -2.19 12.96
CA VAL A 34 6.44 -1.95 11.65
C VAL A 34 7.30 -1.00 10.82
N MET A 35 7.45 -1.32 9.55
CA MET A 35 8.05 -0.44 8.56
C MET A 35 7.02 -0.13 7.46
N LEU A 36 6.77 1.16 7.23
CA LEU A 36 5.97 1.64 6.11
C LEU A 36 6.91 2.14 5.01
N VAL A 37 6.74 1.58 3.82
CA VAL A 37 7.49 1.97 2.62
C VAL A 37 6.55 2.75 1.72
N ASP A 38 6.73 4.07 1.66
CA ASP A 38 6.01 4.94 0.73
C ASP A 38 6.66 4.84 -0.65
N ILE A 39 5.90 4.36 -1.61
CA ILE A 39 6.38 4.08 -2.95
C ILE A 39 5.62 4.95 -3.95
N SER A 40 6.35 5.72 -4.74
CA SER A 40 5.75 6.54 -5.80
C SER A 40 5.04 5.69 -6.86
N ALA A 41 4.02 6.25 -7.48
CA ALA A 41 3.34 5.60 -8.59
C ALA A 41 4.33 5.29 -9.71
N GLY A 42 4.24 4.07 -10.27
CA GLY A 42 5.10 3.62 -11.35
C GLY A 42 5.28 2.11 -11.35
N GLY A 43 5.79 1.58 -12.46
CA GLY A 43 5.99 0.14 -12.66
C GLY A 43 7.42 -0.20 -13.06
N ASN A 44 8.42 0.62 -12.71
CA ASN A 44 9.81 0.29 -12.99
C ASN A 44 10.30 -0.88 -12.11
N GLN A 45 11.40 -1.50 -12.50
CA GLN A 45 11.90 -2.70 -11.84
C GLN A 45 12.27 -2.47 -10.37
N GLY A 46 12.79 -1.31 -10.01
CA GLY A 46 13.11 -0.95 -8.63
C GLY A 46 11.85 -0.83 -7.75
N VAL A 47 10.80 -0.18 -8.25
CA VAL A 47 9.50 -0.09 -7.57
C VAL A 47 8.92 -1.49 -7.33
N LEU A 48 8.91 -2.34 -8.35
CA LEU A 48 8.42 -3.72 -8.22
C LEU A 48 9.27 -4.53 -7.24
N ARG A 49 10.57 -4.26 -7.17
CA ARG A 49 11.47 -4.92 -6.23
C ARG A 49 11.16 -4.51 -4.79
N PHE A 50 10.92 -3.23 -4.50
CA PHE A 50 10.47 -2.77 -3.19
C PHE A 50 9.12 -3.38 -2.81
N LEU A 51 8.14 -3.37 -3.71
CA LEU A 51 6.84 -4.00 -3.50
C LEU A 51 6.98 -5.48 -3.16
N SER A 52 7.82 -6.23 -3.86
CA SER A 52 8.04 -7.65 -3.61
C SER A 52 8.65 -7.93 -2.23
N ALA A 53 9.45 -7.00 -1.72
CA ALA A 53 10.10 -7.09 -0.42
C ALA A 53 9.18 -6.73 0.76
N CYS A 54 8.00 -6.16 0.50
CA CYS A 54 7.00 -5.85 1.51
C CYS A 54 6.15 -7.07 1.87
N ARG A 55 5.75 -7.14 3.15
CA ARG A 55 4.84 -8.18 3.65
C ARG A 55 3.43 -8.05 3.08
N HIS A 56 2.93 -6.82 2.98
CA HIS A 56 1.65 -6.47 2.38
C HIS A 56 1.87 -5.34 1.38
N GLN A 57 1.14 -5.39 0.27
CA GLN A 57 1.20 -4.39 -0.80
C GLN A 57 -0.17 -3.70 -0.86
N ILE A 58 -0.23 -2.48 -0.37
CA ILE A 58 -1.48 -1.72 -0.29
C ILE A 58 -1.55 -0.79 -1.51
N ILE A 59 -2.45 -1.09 -2.42
CA ILE A 59 -2.74 -0.26 -3.59
C ILE A 59 -3.92 0.64 -3.24
N ILE A 60 -3.69 1.95 -3.27
CA ILE A 60 -4.69 2.95 -2.93
C ILE A 60 -5.31 3.47 -4.23
N GLY A 61 -6.65 3.52 -4.27
CA GLY A 61 -7.37 4.05 -5.42
C GLY A 61 -8.63 4.81 -5.02
N THR A 62 -8.99 5.81 -5.81
CA THR A 62 -10.25 6.56 -5.70
C THR A 62 -11.26 6.09 -6.73
N ASN A 63 -12.52 6.54 -6.61
CA ASN A 63 -13.58 6.22 -7.58
C ASN A 63 -13.46 7.04 -8.90
N GLU A 64 -12.32 7.65 -9.16
CA GLU A 64 -12.03 8.35 -10.40
C GLU A 64 -11.56 7.37 -11.49
N PRO A 65 -12.04 7.47 -12.74
CA PRO A 65 -11.69 6.53 -13.80
C PRO A 65 -10.20 6.36 -14.04
N SER A 66 -9.42 7.44 -13.97
CA SER A 66 -7.96 7.42 -14.08
C SER A 66 -7.32 6.62 -12.95
N SER A 67 -7.71 6.89 -11.69
CA SER A 67 -7.20 6.18 -10.52
C SER A 67 -7.51 4.68 -10.56
N VAL A 68 -8.71 4.32 -11.02
CA VAL A 68 -9.09 2.90 -11.22
C VAL A 68 -8.23 2.24 -12.29
N ALA A 69 -8.00 2.94 -13.41
CA ALA A 69 -7.16 2.43 -14.50
C ALA A 69 -5.70 2.25 -14.08
N ASP A 70 -5.12 3.23 -13.38
CA ASP A 70 -3.75 3.20 -12.89
C ASP A 70 -3.54 2.09 -11.84
N ALA A 71 -4.47 1.97 -10.89
CA ALA A 71 -4.45 0.90 -9.89
C ALA A 71 -4.52 -0.48 -10.56
N TYR A 72 -5.40 -0.65 -11.55
CA TYR A 72 -5.50 -1.91 -12.28
C TYR A 72 -4.24 -2.21 -13.10
N ALA A 73 -3.65 -1.20 -13.76
CA ALA A 73 -2.40 -1.37 -14.51
C ALA A 73 -1.26 -1.84 -13.61
N LEU A 74 -1.12 -1.26 -12.41
CA LEU A 74 -0.13 -1.68 -11.43
C LEU A 74 -0.40 -3.11 -10.93
N ILE A 75 -1.64 -3.43 -10.53
CA ILE A 75 -2.03 -4.78 -10.09
C ILE A 75 -1.73 -5.82 -11.19
N LYS A 76 -2.07 -5.50 -12.43
CA LYS A 76 -1.77 -6.36 -13.58
C LYS A 76 -0.27 -6.58 -13.75
N LEU A 77 0.54 -5.52 -13.64
CA LEU A 77 2.00 -5.65 -13.72
C LEU A 77 2.56 -6.53 -12.60
N MET A 78 2.06 -6.34 -11.37
CA MET A 78 2.44 -7.15 -10.21
C MET A 78 2.07 -8.63 -10.40
N SER A 79 0.94 -8.93 -11.04
CA SER A 79 0.52 -10.31 -11.30
C SER A 79 1.50 -11.08 -12.19
N PHE A 80 2.19 -10.40 -13.10
CA PHE A 80 3.20 -11.01 -13.96
C PHE A 80 4.57 -11.17 -13.30
N THR A 81 4.86 -10.36 -12.27
CA THR A 81 6.21 -10.26 -11.71
C THR A 81 6.35 -10.92 -10.34
N MET A 82 5.33 -10.89 -9.49
CA MET A 82 5.46 -11.33 -8.09
C MET A 82 4.24 -12.09 -7.53
N GLY A 83 3.12 -12.14 -8.24
CA GLY A 83 1.85 -12.67 -7.75
C GLY A 83 1.06 -11.65 -6.92
N LEU A 84 -0.20 -11.99 -6.60
CA LEU A 84 -1.16 -11.08 -5.96
C LEU A 84 -1.61 -11.52 -4.56
N ASP A 85 -1.00 -12.55 -3.99
CA ASP A 85 -1.37 -13.11 -2.69
C ASP A 85 -1.22 -12.13 -1.51
N LYS A 86 -0.36 -11.12 -1.67
CA LYS A 86 -0.09 -10.06 -0.69
C LYS A 86 -0.79 -8.74 -1.00
N VAL A 87 -1.54 -8.66 -2.12
CA VAL A 87 -2.11 -7.39 -2.59
C VAL A 87 -3.42 -7.09 -1.90
N VAL A 88 -3.47 -5.90 -1.36
CA VAL A 88 -4.65 -5.27 -0.75
C VAL A 88 -5.06 -4.09 -1.62
N PHE A 89 -6.34 -3.96 -1.96
CA PHE A 89 -6.86 -2.75 -2.57
C PHE A 89 -7.63 -1.94 -1.53
N LEU A 90 -7.19 -0.69 -1.30
CA LEU A 90 -7.75 0.23 -0.31
C LEU A 90 -8.46 1.38 -1.03
N PRO A 91 -9.80 1.38 -1.09
CA PRO A 91 -10.57 2.52 -1.56
C PRO A 91 -10.31 3.75 -0.69
N ASN A 92 -10.07 4.89 -1.35
CA ASN A 92 -9.77 6.16 -0.68
C ASN A 92 -10.73 7.26 -1.14
N ARG A 93 -10.95 8.25 -0.27
CA ARG A 93 -11.84 9.40 -0.51
C ARG A 93 -13.26 8.98 -0.87
N VAL A 94 -13.79 8.01 -0.12
CA VAL A 94 -15.17 7.54 -0.30
C VAL A 94 -16.13 8.31 0.60
N LYS A 95 -17.34 8.56 0.12
CA LYS A 95 -18.36 9.28 0.90
C LYS A 95 -19.03 8.40 1.95
N THR A 96 -19.08 7.10 1.70
CA THR A 96 -19.68 6.10 2.60
C THR A 96 -18.89 4.80 2.54
N SER A 97 -18.96 3.99 3.59
CA SER A 97 -18.37 2.64 3.61
C SER A 97 -18.96 1.74 2.52
N GLN A 98 -20.23 1.95 2.15
CA GLN A 98 -20.87 1.22 1.06
C GLN A 98 -20.23 1.58 -0.30
N GLU A 99 -19.94 2.86 -0.56
CA GLU A 99 -19.22 3.27 -1.77
C GLU A 99 -17.83 2.65 -1.82
N GLY A 100 -17.11 2.63 -0.69
CA GLY A 100 -15.82 1.97 -0.58
C GLY A 100 -15.91 0.47 -0.91
N ARG A 101 -16.91 -0.20 -0.38
CA ARG A 101 -17.14 -1.61 -0.66
C ARG A 101 -17.46 -1.85 -2.14
N LEU A 102 -18.30 -1.04 -2.76
CA LEU A 102 -18.64 -1.14 -4.18
C LEU A 102 -17.41 -0.91 -5.07
N LEU A 103 -16.56 0.08 -4.75
CA LEU A 103 -15.32 0.33 -5.48
C LEU A 103 -14.36 -0.87 -5.38
N PHE A 104 -14.21 -1.42 -4.17
CA PHE A 104 -13.43 -2.63 -3.97
C PHE A 104 -13.98 -3.80 -4.79
N ASP A 105 -15.28 -4.09 -4.70
CA ASP A 105 -15.91 -5.22 -5.38
C ASP A 105 -15.75 -5.13 -6.90
N LYS A 106 -15.86 -3.91 -7.46
CA LYS A 106 -15.60 -3.65 -8.88
C LYS A 106 -14.15 -3.98 -9.25
N MET A 107 -13.17 -3.51 -8.49
CA MET A 107 -11.75 -3.79 -8.75
C MET A 107 -11.45 -5.28 -8.57
N ASN A 108 -11.96 -5.89 -7.52
CA ASN A 108 -11.78 -7.31 -7.23
C ASN A 108 -12.40 -8.21 -8.33
N MET A 109 -13.57 -7.86 -8.84
CA MET A 109 -14.21 -8.56 -9.95
C MET A 109 -13.33 -8.52 -11.21
N ILE A 110 -12.77 -7.36 -11.54
CA ILE A 110 -11.89 -7.20 -12.71
C ILE A 110 -10.59 -8.00 -12.51
N ALA A 111 -9.98 -7.92 -11.35
CA ALA A 111 -8.76 -8.66 -11.03
C ALA A 111 -9.00 -10.17 -11.06
N THR A 112 -10.05 -10.65 -10.42
CA THR A 112 -10.40 -12.08 -10.43
C THR A 112 -10.68 -12.59 -11.84
N LYS A 113 -11.45 -11.84 -12.63
CA LYS A 113 -11.83 -12.24 -14.00
C LYS A 113 -10.64 -12.30 -14.96
N HIS A 114 -9.75 -11.32 -14.89
CA HIS A 114 -8.69 -11.15 -15.89
C HIS A 114 -7.31 -11.61 -15.42
N LEU A 115 -7.07 -11.66 -14.13
CA LEU A 115 -5.77 -12.04 -13.55
C LEU A 115 -5.83 -13.36 -12.77
N GLY A 116 -7.03 -13.87 -12.48
CA GLY A 116 -7.22 -15.13 -11.76
C GLY A 116 -7.03 -15.08 -10.26
N PHE A 117 -6.83 -13.86 -9.68
CA PHE A 117 -6.56 -13.69 -8.26
C PHE A 117 -7.54 -12.71 -7.60
N PRO A 118 -8.16 -13.09 -6.47
CA PRO A 118 -8.93 -12.16 -5.67
C PRO A 118 -8.03 -11.22 -4.87
N LEU A 119 -8.43 -9.96 -4.78
CA LEU A 119 -7.78 -8.95 -3.93
C LEU A 119 -8.30 -9.07 -2.48
N LYS A 120 -7.55 -8.51 -1.54
CA LYS A 120 -7.96 -8.45 -0.13
C LYS A 120 -8.56 -7.09 0.20
N TYR A 121 -9.65 -7.10 0.97
CA TYR A 121 -10.32 -5.91 1.49
C TYR A 121 -10.04 -5.75 2.98
N ILE A 122 -9.60 -4.58 3.37
CA ILE A 122 -9.32 -4.22 4.77
C ILE A 122 -10.08 -2.99 5.25
N GLY A 123 -11.03 -2.49 4.45
CA GLY A 123 -11.78 -1.27 4.72
C GLY A 123 -11.59 -0.22 3.62
N SER A 124 -11.97 1.00 3.93
CA SER A 124 -11.82 2.17 3.05
C SER A 124 -11.55 3.41 3.88
N LEU A 125 -10.93 4.43 3.25
CA LEU A 125 -10.70 5.74 3.86
C LEU A 125 -11.77 6.71 3.37
N SER A 126 -12.49 7.29 4.34
CA SER A 126 -13.56 8.24 4.08
C SER A 126 -13.02 9.60 3.64
N GLU A 127 -13.77 10.31 2.81
CA GLU A 127 -13.53 11.72 2.58
C GLU A 127 -13.93 12.50 3.85
N SER A 128 -12.95 13.19 4.48
CA SER A 128 -13.18 13.91 5.73
C SER A 128 -12.37 15.21 5.77
N LEU A 129 -12.94 16.22 6.41
CA LEU A 129 -12.26 17.47 6.73
C LEU A 129 -11.11 17.28 7.73
N ASP A 130 -11.09 16.18 8.48
CA ASP A 130 -10.03 15.84 9.43
C ASP A 130 -8.63 15.91 8.77
N TYR A 131 -8.53 15.48 7.51
CA TYR A 131 -7.26 15.49 6.76
C TYR A 131 -6.78 16.89 6.44
N SER A 132 -7.67 17.78 5.97
CA SER A 132 -7.30 19.16 5.65
C SER A 132 -6.99 19.99 6.89
N GLN A 133 -7.73 19.76 7.99
CA GLN A 133 -7.49 20.41 9.27
C GLN A 133 -6.16 19.96 9.87
N ALA A 134 -5.85 18.67 9.83
CA ALA A 134 -4.58 18.13 10.27
C ALA A 134 -3.40 18.72 9.49
N TRP A 135 -3.53 18.78 8.17
CA TRP A 135 -2.52 19.39 7.30
C TRP A 135 -2.27 20.86 7.68
N SER A 136 -3.35 21.64 7.84
CA SER A 136 -3.25 23.08 8.18
C SER A 136 -2.64 23.32 9.56
N SER A 137 -2.78 22.39 10.50
CA SER A 137 -2.24 22.47 11.86
C SER A 137 -0.89 21.77 12.03
N GLY A 138 -0.32 21.20 10.97
CA GLY A 138 0.95 20.46 11.02
C GLY A 138 0.88 19.18 11.85
N THR A 139 -0.31 18.57 11.96
CA THR A 139 -0.56 17.34 12.73
C THR A 139 -1.03 16.21 11.81
N THR A 140 -1.31 15.04 12.37
CA THR A 140 -1.92 13.93 11.61
C THR A 140 -3.43 13.85 11.89
N ALA A 141 -4.22 13.41 10.91
CA ALA A 141 -5.67 13.29 11.07
C ALA A 141 -6.06 12.34 12.22
N VAL A 142 -5.25 11.31 12.49
CA VAL A 142 -5.48 10.36 13.59
C VAL A 142 -5.12 10.92 14.97
N SER A 143 -4.29 11.96 15.06
CA SER A 143 -3.92 12.58 16.34
C SER A 143 -4.93 13.61 16.86
N GLN A 144 -5.92 13.97 16.04
CA GLN A 144 -6.94 14.97 16.41
C GLN A 144 -8.02 14.46 17.37
N GLY A 145 -8.09 13.15 17.60
CA GLY A 145 -9.01 12.55 18.58
C GLY A 145 -9.51 11.18 18.16
N ASN A 146 -9.84 10.38 19.17
CA ASN A 146 -10.22 8.97 18.97
C ASN A 146 -11.64 8.78 18.38
N SER A 147 -12.40 9.84 18.18
CA SER A 147 -13.75 9.83 17.61
C SER A 147 -13.83 10.42 16.21
N THR A 148 -12.70 10.88 15.65
CA THR A 148 -12.68 11.39 14.28
C THR A 148 -12.89 10.27 13.27
N VAL A 149 -13.48 10.60 12.13
CA VAL A 149 -13.70 9.64 11.03
C VAL A 149 -12.38 9.02 10.60
N ALA A 150 -11.33 9.85 10.43
CA ALA A 150 -10.00 9.38 10.08
C ALA A 150 -9.45 8.36 11.08
N TYR A 151 -9.56 8.63 12.39
CA TYR A 151 -9.10 7.69 13.42
C TYR A 151 -9.83 6.35 13.35
N LEU A 152 -11.16 6.37 13.21
CA LEU A 152 -11.98 5.16 13.17
C LEU A 152 -11.66 4.32 11.92
N ASP A 153 -11.50 4.95 10.77
CA ASP A 153 -11.12 4.28 9.53
C ASP A 153 -9.75 3.61 9.66
N PHE A 154 -8.73 4.33 10.11
CA PHE A 154 -7.39 3.76 10.31
C PHE A 154 -7.37 2.65 11.36
N LYS A 155 -8.09 2.81 12.48
CA LYS A 155 -8.21 1.76 13.50
C LYS A 155 -8.80 0.48 12.92
N HIS A 156 -9.85 0.60 12.11
CA HIS A 156 -10.45 -0.54 11.43
C HIS A 156 -9.47 -1.19 10.45
N ILE A 157 -8.82 -0.38 9.59
CA ILE A 157 -7.87 -0.85 8.59
C ILE A 157 -6.69 -1.61 9.23
N VAL A 158 -6.12 -1.07 10.32
CA VAL A 158 -5.03 -1.73 11.05
C VAL A 158 -5.50 -3.07 11.62
N SER A 159 -6.68 -3.10 12.26
CA SER A 159 -7.25 -4.34 12.80
C SER A 159 -7.49 -5.41 11.73
N GLU A 160 -7.92 -5.03 10.53
CA GLU A 160 -8.10 -5.98 9.42
C GLU A 160 -6.78 -6.40 8.79
N LEU A 161 -5.81 -5.48 8.70
CA LEU A 161 -4.47 -5.78 8.18
C LEU A 161 -3.74 -6.81 9.05
N GLU A 162 -3.85 -6.70 10.37
CA GLU A 162 -3.26 -7.66 11.33
C GLU A 162 -3.82 -9.08 11.22
N LYS A 163 -5.06 -9.23 10.74
CA LYS A 163 -5.70 -10.54 10.51
C LYS A 163 -5.26 -11.22 9.23
N LEU A 164 -4.60 -10.47 8.31
CA LEU A 164 -4.19 -11.05 7.05
C LEU A 164 -3.09 -12.09 7.26
N PRO A 165 -3.18 -13.24 6.56
CA PRO A 165 -2.18 -14.28 6.68
C PRO A 165 -0.82 -13.77 6.22
N VAL A 166 0.21 -14.17 6.94
CA VAL A 166 1.59 -13.92 6.57
C VAL A 166 2.04 -15.03 5.64
N THR A 167 2.15 -14.72 4.37
CA THR A 167 2.72 -15.64 3.38
C THR A 167 4.25 -15.55 3.44
N HIS A 168 4.90 -16.60 3.91
CA HIS A 168 6.37 -16.71 3.93
C HIS A 168 6.82 -17.43 2.68
N LYS A 169 7.59 -16.75 1.83
CA LYS A 169 8.49 -17.43 0.91
C LYS A 169 9.90 -17.26 1.46
N ASN A 170 10.44 -18.34 2.04
CA ASN A 170 11.73 -18.36 2.75
C ASN A 170 12.96 -17.97 1.90
N SER A 171 12.80 -17.73 0.61
CA SER A 171 13.89 -17.45 -0.33
C SER A 171 13.91 -16.01 -0.86
N GLU A 172 12.94 -15.17 -0.49
CA GLU A 172 12.84 -13.81 -1.01
C GLU A 172 13.49 -12.81 -0.04
N LEU A 173 14.24 -11.86 -0.60
CA LEU A 173 14.74 -10.70 0.14
C LEU A 173 13.57 -9.85 0.62
N GLN A 174 13.49 -9.60 1.92
CA GLN A 174 12.44 -8.82 2.57
C GLN A 174 13.06 -7.70 3.40
N PHE A 175 12.32 -6.59 3.57
CA PHE A 175 12.73 -5.50 4.46
C PHE A 175 12.83 -5.98 5.91
N PHE A 176 11.76 -6.61 6.41
CA PHE A 176 11.69 -7.21 7.74
C PHE A 176 11.21 -8.64 7.62
N ARG A 177 11.88 -9.55 8.30
CA ARG A 177 11.45 -10.95 8.41
C ARG A 177 10.39 -11.04 9.49
N PRO A 178 9.35 -11.84 9.33
CA PRO A 178 8.41 -12.08 10.40
C PRO A 178 9.10 -12.83 11.54
N LYS A 179 8.82 -12.38 12.77
CA LYS A 179 9.22 -13.08 13.99
C LYS A 179 8.37 -14.31 14.19
#